data_c0f549f4af6dd26a2b6579b1df1e4761
#
_entry.id   c0f549f4af6dd26a2b6579b1df1e4761
#
_cell.length_a   1.000
_cell.length_b   1.000
_cell.length_c   1.000
_cell.angle_alpha   90.00
_cell.angle_beta   90.00
_cell.angle_gamma   90.00
#
_symmetry.space_group_name_H-M   'P 1'
#
loop_
_entity.id
_entity.type
_entity.pdbx_description
1 polymer ?
#
loop_
_entity_poly.entity_id
_entity_poly.type
_entity_poly.pdbx_seq_one_letter_code
_entity_poly.pdbx_strand_id
1 'polypeptide(L)'
;MENGRNAGVLCHISSLPGKYGIGSLGKEAYRFARLLKKCGVKCWQVLPLVQTGYGDSPYSSVSCTSGNPYFIDLELLAREGLLTKAELAQARHLPGTVSYGSLYNERYVTLRKAFSRFNFDGEDFRAFVRKGDFEDYALFMTAKRVYG
;
A
#
# COMPACT_ATOMS: atom_id res chain seq x y z
N MET A 1 -12.65 10.80 29.39
CA MET A 1 -11.63 11.21 28.38
C MET A 1 -10.51 11.89 29.15
N GLU A 2 -9.32 11.31 29.17
CA GLU A 2 -8.16 11.95 29.82
C GLU A 2 -7.80 13.22 29.04
N ASN A 3 -8.04 14.38 29.64
CA ASN A 3 -7.70 15.71 29.13
C ASN A 3 -6.17 15.98 29.22
N GLY A 4 -5.34 15.08 28.73
CA GLY A 4 -3.90 15.22 28.72
C GLY A 4 -3.37 15.62 27.34
N ARG A 5 -2.31 16.45 27.28
CA ARG A 5 -1.56 16.70 26.04
C ARG A 5 -0.96 15.37 25.53
N ASN A 6 -1.20 15.04 24.28
CA ASN A 6 -0.63 13.86 23.63
C ASN A 6 0.41 14.29 22.60
N ALA A 7 1.56 13.61 22.58
CA ALA A 7 2.52 13.75 21.51
C ALA A 7 2.15 12.82 20.36
N GLY A 8 2.30 13.30 19.12
CA GLY A 8 2.12 12.54 17.91
C GLY A 8 3.31 12.71 16.96
N VAL A 9 3.47 11.77 16.03
CA VAL A 9 4.45 11.84 14.95
C VAL A 9 3.71 11.76 13.63
N LEU A 10 3.96 12.71 12.73
CA LEU A 10 3.53 12.64 11.35
C LEU A 10 4.63 11.95 10.53
N CYS A 11 4.32 10.79 9.98
CA CYS A 11 5.22 10.07 9.07
C CYS A 11 4.36 9.22 8.12
N HIS A 12 4.38 9.58 6.84
CA HIS A 12 3.59 8.82 5.87
C HIS A 12 4.18 7.44 5.61
N ILE A 13 3.34 6.47 5.22
CA ILE A 13 3.76 5.09 4.94
C ILE A 13 4.84 5.05 3.85
N SER A 14 4.73 5.88 2.80
CA SER A 14 5.73 5.98 1.72
C SER A 14 7.14 6.33 2.21
N SER A 15 7.25 7.02 3.35
CA SER A 15 8.52 7.47 3.93
C SER A 15 9.18 6.43 4.82
N LEU A 16 8.53 5.31 5.08
CA LEU A 16 9.13 4.21 5.83
C LEU A 16 10.22 3.52 4.98
N PRO A 17 11.26 2.96 5.62
CA PRO A 17 12.26 2.18 4.91
C PRO A 17 11.62 1.05 4.10
N GLY A 18 12.04 0.88 2.86
CA GLY A 18 11.54 -0.18 1.98
C GLY A 18 12.59 -0.67 1.02
N LYS A 19 12.55 -1.96 0.68
CA LYS A 19 13.46 -2.57 -0.31
C LYS A 19 12.91 -2.48 -1.75
N TYR A 20 11.68 -2.03 -1.89
CA TYR A 20 10.91 -2.12 -3.13
C TYR A 20 10.46 -0.73 -3.61
N GLY A 21 11.31 0.27 -3.43
CA GLY A 21 11.17 1.62 -3.96
C GLY A 21 10.24 2.56 -3.17
N ILE A 22 9.49 2.05 -2.19
CA ILE A 22 8.57 2.84 -1.35
C ILE A 22 8.30 2.07 -0.04
N GLY A 23 7.94 2.79 1.01
CA GLY A 23 7.45 2.17 2.24
C GLY A 23 6.12 1.44 2.03
N SER A 24 5.88 0.38 2.80
CA SER A 24 4.70 -0.48 2.70
C SER A 24 4.06 -0.77 4.05
N LEU A 25 2.82 -1.26 4.06
CA LEU A 25 2.08 -1.71 5.25
C LEU A 25 2.55 -3.12 5.70
N GLY A 26 3.88 -3.28 5.80
CA GLY A 26 4.54 -4.53 6.15
C GLY A 26 5.36 -4.43 7.43
N LYS A 27 6.42 -5.22 7.48
CA LYS A 27 7.30 -5.37 8.66
C LYS A 27 7.77 -4.04 9.23
N GLU A 28 8.19 -3.10 8.39
CA GLU A 28 8.74 -1.82 8.83
C GLU A 28 7.66 -0.89 9.41
N ALA A 29 6.44 -0.93 8.89
CA ALA A 29 5.30 -0.21 9.49
C ALA A 29 5.00 -0.73 10.90
N TYR A 30 4.96 -2.05 11.09
CA TYR A 30 4.81 -2.64 12.43
C TYR A 30 5.98 -2.32 13.36
N ARG A 31 7.21 -2.30 12.82
CA ARG A 31 8.40 -1.92 13.60
C ARG A 31 8.32 -0.46 14.06
N PHE A 32 7.91 0.43 13.17
CA PHE A 32 7.75 1.84 13.47
C PHE A 32 6.65 2.07 14.53
N ALA A 33 5.48 1.43 14.39
CA ALA A 33 4.42 1.51 15.38
C ALA A 33 4.89 1.02 16.78
N ARG A 34 5.66 -0.09 16.82
CA ARG A 34 6.25 -0.57 18.08
C ARG A 34 7.28 0.40 18.67
N LEU A 35 8.06 1.07 17.82
CA LEU A 35 9.01 2.10 18.27
C LEU A 35 8.27 3.28 18.89
N LEU A 36 7.25 3.81 18.23
CA LEU A 36 6.41 4.90 18.73
C LEU A 36 5.80 4.54 20.10
N LYS A 37 5.27 3.33 20.23
CA LYS A 37 4.74 2.82 21.51
C LYS A 37 5.81 2.81 22.60
N LYS A 38 7.03 2.35 22.31
CA LYS A 38 8.16 2.35 23.28
C LYS A 38 8.57 3.75 23.69
N CYS A 39 8.45 4.73 22.79
CA CYS A 39 8.74 6.14 23.05
C CYS A 39 7.58 6.88 23.74
N GLY A 40 6.49 6.21 24.09
CA GLY A 40 5.32 6.84 24.72
C GLY A 40 4.49 7.71 23.77
N VAL A 41 4.77 7.67 22.46
CA VAL A 41 3.99 8.39 21.43
C VAL A 41 2.66 7.71 21.24
N LYS A 42 1.56 8.46 21.39
CA LYS A 42 0.20 7.92 21.34
C LYS A 42 -0.48 8.05 19.99
N CYS A 43 0.01 8.92 19.11
CA CYS A 43 -0.59 9.19 17.81
C CYS A 43 0.45 9.06 16.69
N TRP A 44 0.17 8.21 15.71
CA TRP A 44 0.87 8.19 14.44
C TRP A 44 -0.05 8.76 13.37
N GLN A 45 0.29 9.96 12.88
CA GLN A 45 -0.45 10.61 11.82
C GLN A 45 0.16 10.22 10.46
N VAL A 46 -0.69 9.81 9.53
CA VAL A 46 -0.35 9.53 8.13
C VAL A 46 -1.11 10.48 7.22
N LEU A 47 -0.62 10.66 6.00
CA LEU A 47 -1.36 11.33 4.93
C LEU A 47 -2.39 10.35 4.36
N PRO A 48 -3.35 10.81 3.49
CA PRO A 48 -4.33 9.92 2.88
C PRO A 48 -3.68 8.68 2.26
N LEU A 49 -4.24 7.49 2.56
CA LEU A 49 -3.72 6.19 2.13
C LEU A 49 -4.35 5.70 0.81
N VAL A 50 -4.98 6.60 0.09
CA VAL A 50 -5.68 6.34 -1.16
C VAL A 50 -4.71 6.35 -2.35
N GLN A 51 -5.14 5.78 -3.48
CA GLN A 51 -4.34 5.78 -4.70
C GLN A 51 -4.12 7.22 -5.18
N THR A 52 -2.86 7.57 -5.44
CA THR A 52 -2.48 8.87 -5.98
C THR A 52 -2.83 8.98 -7.48
N GLY A 53 -3.16 10.19 -7.91
CA GLY A 53 -3.31 10.54 -9.33
C GLY A 53 -1.99 10.98 -9.95
N TYR A 54 -2.08 11.71 -11.08
CA TYR A 54 -0.93 12.34 -11.71
C TYR A 54 -0.31 13.39 -10.76
N GLY A 55 1.01 13.38 -10.65
CA GLY A 55 1.77 14.24 -9.72
C GLY A 55 1.98 13.66 -8.32
N ASP A 56 1.49 12.43 -8.09
CA ASP A 56 1.78 11.60 -6.89
C ASP A 56 1.45 12.22 -5.52
N SER A 57 0.65 13.28 -5.51
CA SER A 57 0.19 13.90 -4.28
C SER A 57 -0.82 12.98 -3.57
N PRO A 58 -0.66 12.71 -2.26
CA PRO A 58 -1.62 11.91 -1.50
C PRO A 58 -2.99 12.60 -1.37
N TYR A 59 -3.07 13.90 -1.67
CA TYR A 59 -4.31 14.67 -1.66
C TYR A 59 -5.00 14.73 -3.03
N SER A 60 -4.32 14.26 -4.11
CA SER A 60 -4.88 14.18 -5.45
C SER A 60 -5.21 12.72 -5.77
N SER A 61 -6.38 12.29 -5.39
CA SER A 61 -6.86 10.93 -5.62
C SER A 61 -8.16 10.92 -6.40
N VAL A 62 -8.38 9.84 -7.14
CA VAL A 62 -9.62 9.58 -7.87
C VAL A 62 -10.69 8.92 -6.98
N SER A 63 -10.33 8.54 -5.77
CA SER A 63 -11.23 7.90 -4.80
C SER A 63 -10.83 8.26 -3.38
N CYS A 64 -11.81 8.53 -2.52
CA CYS A 64 -11.58 8.76 -1.09
C CYS A 64 -11.60 7.48 -0.25
N THR A 65 -12.01 6.35 -0.81
CA THR A 65 -12.18 5.07 -0.11
C THR A 65 -11.21 3.98 -0.57
N SER A 66 -10.55 4.15 -1.72
CA SER A 66 -9.61 3.16 -2.25
C SER A 66 -8.34 3.05 -1.41
N GLY A 67 -7.73 1.87 -1.38
CA GLY A 67 -6.37 1.69 -0.87
C GLY A 67 -5.33 1.99 -1.96
N ASN A 68 -4.14 2.46 -1.56
CA ASN A 68 -3.04 2.66 -2.49
C ASN A 68 -2.28 1.34 -2.73
N PRO A 69 -2.28 0.79 -3.96
CA PRO A 69 -1.58 -0.46 -4.28
C PRO A 69 -0.07 -0.41 -4.02
N TYR A 70 0.54 0.78 -4.01
CA TYR A 70 1.95 0.93 -3.69
C TYR A 70 2.29 0.51 -2.25
N PHE A 71 1.34 0.58 -1.32
CA PHE A 71 1.54 0.23 0.08
C PHE A 71 1.33 -1.26 0.39
N ILE A 72 0.94 -2.07 -0.60
CA ILE A 72 0.90 -3.53 -0.47
C ILE A 72 2.32 -4.04 -0.25
N ASP A 73 2.54 -4.82 0.80
CA ASP A 73 3.86 -5.37 1.12
C ASP A 73 4.14 -6.62 0.30
N LEU A 74 5.18 -6.56 -0.53
CA LEU A 74 5.55 -7.69 -1.40
C LEU A 74 6.12 -8.89 -0.63
N GLU A 75 6.74 -8.67 0.54
CA GLU A 75 7.22 -9.77 1.38
C GLU A 75 6.06 -10.57 2.01
N LEU A 76 4.94 -9.89 2.33
CA LEU A 76 3.72 -10.58 2.77
C LEU A 76 3.12 -11.41 1.64
N LEU A 77 3.00 -10.87 0.44
CA LEU A 77 2.51 -11.63 -0.71
C LEU A 77 3.38 -12.87 -1.00
N ALA A 78 4.70 -12.75 -0.82
CA ALA A 78 5.59 -13.91 -0.99
C ALA A 78 5.41 -14.96 0.13
N ARG A 79 5.12 -14.56 1.36
CA ARG A 79 4.80 -15.49 2.45
C ARG A 79 3.52 -16.25 2.20
N GLU A 80 2.55 -15.63 1.55
CA GLU A 80 1.29 -16.24 1.13
C GLU A 80 1.43 -17.07 -0.15
N GLY A 81 2.66 -17.21 -0.70
CA GLY A 81 2.92 -17.98 -1.91
C GLY A 81 2.52 -17.29 -3.21
N LEU A 82 2.09 -16.03 -3.15
CA LEU A 82 1.66 -15.27 -4.32
C LEU A 82 2.83 -14.69 -5.13
N LEU A 83 4.01 -14.56 -4.53
CA LEU A 83 5.24 -14.15 -5.21
C LEU A 83 6.39 -15.09 -4.87
N THR A 84 7.25 -15.35 -5.84
CA THR A 84 8.47 -16.12 -5.67
C THR A 84 9.62 -15.25 -5.15
N LYS A 85 10.67 -15.89 -4.60
CA LYS A 85 11.91 -15.20 -4.19
C LYS A 85 12.59 -14.48 -5.36
N ALA A 86 12.55 -15.07 -6.56
CA ALA A 86 13.13 -14.47 -7.76
C ALA A 86 12.37 -13.19 -8.16
N GLU A 87 11.04 -13.20 -8.11
CA GLU A 87 10.22 -12.03 -8.40
C GLU A 87 10.43 -10.91 -7.38
N LEU A 88 10.59 -11.25 -6.10
CA LEU A 88 10.98 -10.28 -5.08
C LEU A 88 12.36 -9.66 -5.36
N ALA A 89 13.32 -10.47 -5.82
CA ALA A 89 14.65 -9.98 -6.16
C ALA A 89 14.61 -8.99 -7.34
N GLN A 90 13.79 -9.29 -8.35
CA GLN A 90 13.56 -8.39 -9.50
C GLN A 90 12.86 -7.08 -9.12
N ALA A 91 11.96 -7.11 -8.13
CA ALA A 91 11.22 -5.94 -7.67
C ALA A 91 12.03 -5.03 -6.72
N ARG A 92 13.29 -5.37 -6.42
CA ARG A 92 14.15 -4.56 -5.54
C ARG A 92 14.57 -3.26 -6.20
N HIS A 93 14.56 -2.19 -5.42
CA HIS A 93 15.10 -0.89 -5.78
C HIS A 93 16.30 -0.54 -4.91
N LEU A 94 17.20 0.27 -5.47
CA LEU A 94 18.30 0.85 -4.68
C LEU A 94 17.74 1.80 -3.62
N PRO A 95 18.40 1.92 -2.45
CA PRO A 95 18.03 2.91 -1.44
C PRO A 95 18.11 4.33 -2.02
N GLY A 96 17.15 5.17 -1.68
CA GLY A 96 17.13 6.55 -2.16
C GLY A 96 15.74 7.19 -2.05
N THR A 97 15.50 8.17 -2.87
CA THR A 97 14.20 8.83 -3.00
C THR A 97 13.19 7.93 -3.74
N VAL A 98 11.92 8.05 -3.38
CA VAL A 98 10.83 7.35 -4.08
C VAL A 98 10.74 7.85 -5.52
N SER A 99 10.85 6.94 -6.49
CA SER A 99 10.62 7.22 -7.90
C SER A 99 9.25 6.68 -8.31
N TYR A 100 8.25 7.55 -8.33
CA TYR A 100 6.88 7.14 -8.69
C TYR A 100 6.75 6.68 -10.14
N GLY A 101 7.52 7.25 -11.05
CA GLY A 101 7.56 6.79 -12.45
C GLY A 101 8.02 5.33 -12.58
N SER A 102 9.09 4.94 -11.85
CA SER A 102 9.53 3.54 -11.80
C SER A 102 8.49 2.64 -11.14
N LEU A 103 7.88 3.11 -10.02
CA LEU A 103 6.81 2.37 -9.34
C LEU A 103 5.61 2.13 -10.25
N TYR A 104 5.18 3.15 -11.01
CA TYR A 104 4.07 3.02 -11.94
C TYR A 104 4.32 1.93 -12.99
N ASN A 105 5.53 1.87 -13.55
CA ASN A 105 5.87 0.89 -14.57
C ASN A 105 6.09 -0.53 -14.02
N GLU A 106 6.65 -0.67 -12.81
CA GLU A 106 7.17 -1.95 -12.31
C GLU A 106 6.27 -2.58 -11.23
N ARG A 107 5.71 -1.77 -10.32
CA ARG A 107 4.91 -2.28 -9.20
C ARG A 107 3.67 -3.04 -9.67
N TYR A 108 2.96 -2.49 -10.65
CA TYR A 108 1.76 -3.15 -11.17
C TYR A 108 2.08 -4.45 -11.91
N VAL A 109 3.25 -4.56 -12.56
CA VAL A 109 3.68 -5.82 -13.17
C VAL A 109 3.84 -6.89 -12.09
N THR A 110 4.50 -6.55 -10.98
CA THR A 110 4.69 -7.46 -9.84
C THR A 110 3.37 -7.84 -9.18
N LEU A 111 2.48 -6.87 -8.94
CA LEU A 111 1.17 -7.12 -8.35
C LEU A 111 0.27 -7.98 -9.24
N ARG A 112 0.34 -7.84 -10.57
CA ARG A 112 -0.40 -8.71 -11.50
C ARG A 112 0.07 -10.16 -11.44
N LYS A 113 1.35 -10.43 -11.22
CA LYS A 113 1.85 -11.80 -11.00
C LYS A 113 1.25 -12.40 -9.71
N ALA A 114 1.20 -11.63 -8.62
CA ALA A 114 0.55 -12.06 -7.40
C ALA A 114 -0.94 -12.30 -7.61
N PHE A 115 -1.62 -11.38 -8.28
CA PHE A 115 -3.04 -11.48 -8.62
C PHE A 115 -3.38 -12.74 -9.42
N SER A 116 -2.54 -13.13 -10.40
CA SER A 116 -2.77 -14.35 -11.19
C SER A 116 -2.73 -15.66 -10.39
N ARG A 117 -2.16 -15.62 -9.18
CA ARG A 117 -2.06 -16.78 -8.27
C ARG A 117 -3.04 -16.68 -7.10
N PHE A 118 -3.78 -15.58 -7.02
CA PHE A 118 -4.69 -15.34 -5.90
C PHE A 118 -5.91 -16.28 -5.97
N ASN A 119 -6.31 -16.81 -4.83
CA ASN A 119 -7.51 -17.65 -4.72
C ASN A 119 -8.76 -16.78 -4.55
N PHE A 120 -9.50 -16.57 -5.63
CA PHE A 120 -10.75 -15.81 -5.63
C PHE A 120 -11.93 -16.55 -4.99
N ASP A 121 -11.80 -17.85 -4.74
CA ASP A 121 -12.84 -18.65 -4.12
C ASP A 121 -12.81 -18.62 -2.59
N GLY A 122 -11.81 -17.96 -2.01
CA GLY A 122 -11.69 -17.79 -0.57
C GLY A 122 -12.85 -17.00 0.04
N GLU A 123 -13.36 -17.45 1.19
CA GLU A 123 -14.51 -16.81 1.85
C GLU A 123 -14.21 -15.35 2.25
N ASP A 124 -12.99 -15.05 2.67
CA ASP A 124 -12.57 -13.68 3.04
C ASP A 124 -12.69 -12.73 1.84
N PHE A 125 -12.27 -13.18 0.65
CA PHE A 125 -12.41 -12.39 -0.57
C PHE A 125 -13.88 -12.22 -0.97
N ARG A 126 -14.67 -13.28 -0.91
CA ARG A 126 -16.12 -13.21 -1.20
C ARG A 126 -16.84 -12.28 -0.22
N ALA A 127 -16.47 -12.35 1.08
CA ALA A 127 -17.02 -11.44 2.09
C ALA A 127 -16.64 -9.99 1.83
N PHE A 128 -15.40 -9.73 1.37
CA PHE A 128 -14.95 -8.40 0.97
C PHE A 128 -15.75 -7.87 -0.23
N VAL A 129 -15.93 -8.69 -1.28
CA VAL A 129 -16.71 -8.29 -2.47
C VAL A 129 -18.16 -8.02 -2.13
N ARG A 130 -18.80 -8.84 -1.27
CA ARG A 130 -20.21 -8.66 -0.86
C ARG A 130 -20.48 -7.31 -0.14
N LYS A 131 -19.46 -6.63 0.39
CA LYS A 131 -19.63 -5.30 0.99
C LYS A 131 -19.95 -4.21 -0.02
N GLY A 132 -19.56 -4.39 -1.28
CA GLY A 132 -19.83 -3.44 -2.36
C GLY A 132 -19.07 -2.12 -2.32
N ASP A 133 -18.23 -1.88 -1.29
CA ASP A 133 -17.59 -0.59 -1.02
C ASP A 133 -16.65 -0.10 -2.13
N PHE A 134 -16.24 -1.00 -3.05
CA PHE A 134 -15.22 -0.73 -4.07
C PHE A 134 -15.71 -0.93 -5.50
N GLU A 135 -16.98 -1.20 -5.73
CA GLU A 135 -17.52 -1.50 -7.06
C GLU A 135 -17.33 -0.32 -8.03
N ASP A 136 -17.76 0.88 -7.63
CA ASP A 136 -17.63 2.09 -8.44
C ASP A 136 -16.16 2.41 -8.75
N TYR A 137 -15.28 2.24 -7.74
CA TYR A 137 -13.85 2.44 -7.94
C TYR A 137 -13.24 1.41 -8.91
N ALA A 138 -13.62 0.14 -8.80
CA ALA A 138 -13.17 -0.91 -9.70
C ALA A 138 -13.66 -0.67 -11.14
N LEU A 139 -14.92 -0.25 -11.30
CA LEU A 139 -15.49 0.12 -12.59
C LEU A 139 -14.75 1.30 -13.21
N PHE A 140 -14.54 2.37 -12.43
CA PHE A 140 -13.80 3.56 -12.87
C PHE A 140 -12.38 3.20 -13.33
N MET A 141 -11.64 2.42 -12.53
CA MET A 141 -10.26 2.01 -12.87
C MET A 141 -10.21 1.10 -14.10
N THR A 142 -11.23 0.29 -14.31
CA THR A 142 -11.36 -0.55 -15.50
C THR A 142 -11.63 0.30 -16.73
N ALA A 143 -12.58 1.23 -16.65
CA ALA A 143 -12.89 2.16 -17.74
C ALA A 143 -11.68 3.02 -18.11
N LYS A 144 -11.00 3.58 -17.09
CA LYS A 144 -9.78 4.36 -17.28
C LYS A 144 -8.65 3.58 -17.98
N ARG A 145 -8.56 2.27 -17.72
CA ARG A 145 -7.55 1.42 -18.39
C ARG A 145 -7.89 1.16 -19.86
N VAL A 146 -9.18 1.13 -20.20
CA VAL A 146 -9.66 0.82 -21.56
C VAL A 146 -9.69 2.06 -22.45
N TYR A 147 -10.09 3.18 -21.89
CA TYR A 147 -10.38 4.41 -22.64
C TYR A 147 -9.37 5.56 -22.40
N GLY A 148 -8.44 5.42 -21.46
CA GLY A 148 -7.37 6.40 -21.16
C GLY A 148 -7.63 7.16 -19.88
#